data_07706aa0e6a0ca925d597eb2be9762ff
#
_entry.id   07706aa0e6a0ca925d597eb2be9762ff
#
_cell.length_a   1.000
_cell.length_b   1.000
_cell.length_c   1.000
_cell.angle_alpha   90.00
_cell.angle_beta   90.00
_cell.angle_gamma   90.00
#
_symmetry.space_group_name_H-M   'P 1'
#
loop_
_entity.id
_entity.type
_entity.pdbx_description
1 polymer ?
#
loop_
_entity_poly.entity_id
_entity_poly.type
_entity_poly.pdbx_seq_one_letter_code
_entity_poly.pdbx_strand_id
1 'polypeptide(L)'
;TSIPYAEKFDIVENLWHEGYNMLKYEGGDHYKAHYDSNTHIGRTVSAICYLNDDYEGGELEFVNFGITIKPEKGTLILFPSNYAYRHIAHPVTQGTKYALVTWLRDQNNF
;
A
#
# COMPACT_ATOMS: atom_id res chain seq x y z
N THR A 1 0.05 15.52 4.66
CA THR A 1 1.49 15.35 4.76
C THR A 1 2.03 14.75 3.48
N SER A 2 3.10 15.30 2.99
CA SER A 2 3.71 14.80 1.77
C SER A 2 4.41 13.47 2.02
N ILE A 3 4.56 12.72 0.95
CA ILE A 3 5.25 11.44 1.00
C ILE A 3 6.74 11.71 0.84
N PRO A 4 7.59 11.37 1.83
CA PRO A 4 9.02 11.70 1.77
C PRO A 4 9.74 11.20 0.51
N TYR A 5 9.31 10.06 -0.02
CA TYR A 5 9.87 9.53 -1.25
C TYR A 5 9.72 10.52 -2.41
N ALA A 6 8.51 11.01 -2.62
CA ALA A 6 8.23 11.92 -3.72
C ALA A 6 8.96 13.25 -3.56
N GLU A 7 9.06 13.77 -2.33
CA GLU A 7 9.76 15.03 -2.06
C GLU A 7 11.24 14.95 -2.39
N LYS A 8 11.87 13.81 -2.12
CA LYS A 8 13.32 13.66 -2.28
C LYS A 8 13.75 13.51 -3.73
N PHE A 9 12.88 13.07 -4.61
CA PHE A 9 13.28 12.66 -5.96
C PHE A 9 12.65 13.50 -7.07
N ASP A 10 12.19 14.70 -6.75
CA ASP A 10 11.63 15.65 -7.71
C ASP A 10 10.48 15.10 -8.56
N ILE A 11 9.94 13.96 -8.20
CA ILE A 11 8.81 13.39 -8.93
C ILE A 11 7.47 13.97 -8.47
N VAL A 12 7.48 14.70 -7.36
CA VAL A 12 6.28 15.28 -6.78
C VAL A 12 5.56 16.24 -7.74
N GLU A 13 6.31 16.92 -8.60
CA GLU A 13 5.73 17.82 -9.59
C GLU A 13 4.91 17.10 -10.66
N ASN A 14 5.21 15.83 -10.91
CA ASN A 14 4.58 15.01 -11.92
C ASN A 14 3.59 14.01 -11.36
N LEU A 15 3.41 13.99 -10.03
CA LEU A 15 2.54 13.03 -9.37
C LEU A 15 1.44 13.74 -8.61
N TRP A 16 0.28 13.10 -8.55
CA TRP A 16 -0.80 13.52 -7.67
C TRP A 16 -1.40 12.28 -7.02
N HIS A 17 -2.01 12.45 -5.84
CA HIS A 17 -2.60 11.33 -5.12
C HIS A 17 -4.11 11.24 -5.37
N GLU A 18 -4.64 10.02 -5.24
CA GLU A 18 -6.05 9.72 -5.48
C GLU A 18 -6.94 10.03 -4.27
N GLY A 19 -6.38 10.61 -3.20
CA GLY A 19 -7.06 10.70 -1.92
C GLY A 19 -6.71 9.47 -1.07
N TYR A 20 -7.21 9.46 0.15
CA TYR A 20 -6.87 8.42 1.12
C TYR A 20 -8.05 7.50 1.35
N ASN A 21 -7.78 6.20 1.39
CA ASN A 21 -8.76 5.18 1.73
C ASN A 21 -8.39 4.58 3.07
N MET A 22 -9.33 4.61 4.02
CA MET A 22 -9.18 3.93 5.29
C MET A 22 -9.62 2.49 5.11
N LEU A 23 -8.74 1.56 5.45
CA LEU A 23 -9.03 0.14 5.41
C LEU A 23 -9.12 -0.41 6.82
N LYS A 24 -10.14 -1.24 7.04
CA LYS A 24 -10.36 -1.93 8.31
C LYS A 24 -10.46 -3.43 8.02
N TYR A 25 -9.58 -4.21 8.64
CA TYR A 25 -9.54 -5.67 8.49
C TYR A 25 -9.78 -6.33 9.84
N GLU A 26 -10.75 -7.21 9.91
CA GLU A 26 -11.04 -8.01 11.10
C GLU A 26 -11.67 -9.34 10.70
N GLY A 27 -11.66 -10.33 11.60
CA GLY A 27 -12.41 -11.56 11.39
C GLY A 27 -12.06 -12.36 10.16
N GLY A 28 -10.79 -12.40 9.77
CA GLY A 28 -10.33 -13.11 8.58
C GLY A 28 -10.28 -12.27 7.32
N ASP A 29 -10.63 -10.99 7.41
CA ASP A 29 -10.53 -10.09 6.26
C ASP A 29 -9.13 -10.08 5.68
N HIS A 30 -9.04 -10.05 4.37
CA HIS A 30 -7.78 -10.11 3.65
C HIS A 30 -7.93 -9.45 2.29
N TYR A 31 -6.81 -9.29 1.60
CA TYR A 31 -6.79 -8.89 0.21
C TYR A 31 -5.90 -9.86 -0.54
N LYS A 32 -6.49 -10.58 -1.51
CA LYS A 32 -5.77 -11.59 -2.27
C LYS A 32 -4.69 -10.98 -3.16
N ALA A 33 -3.80 -11.81 -3.66
CA ALA A 33 -2.66 -11.37 -4.47
C ALA A 33 -3.10 -10.48 -5.64
N HIS A 34 -2.51 -9.29 -5.72
CA HIS A 34 -2.81 -8.33 -6.79
C HIS A 34 -1.66 -7.34 -6.94
N TYR A 35 -1.69 -6.56 -8.01
CA TYR A 35 -0.88 -5.35 -8.15
C TYR A 35 -1.82 -4.18 -8.43
N ASP A 36 -1.35 -2.97 -8.14
CA ASP A 36 -2.23 -1.81 -8.03
C ASP A 36 -2.46 -1.05 -9.34
N SER A 37 -1.60 -1.21 -10.31
CA SER A 37 -1.73 -0.54 -11.60
C SER A 37 -2.20 -1.52 -12.68
N ASN A 38 -2.94 -1.00 -13.67
CA ASN A 38 -3.37 -1.79 -14.83
C ASN A 38 -3.53 -0.86 -16.03
N THR A 39 -4.04 -1.38 -17.16
CA THR A 39 -4.19 -0.60 -18.38
C THR A 39 -5.18 0.57 -18.25
N HIS A 40 -6.07 0.52 -17.28
CA HIS A 40 -7.09 1.55 -17.07
C HIS A 40 -6.75 2.48 -15.91
N ILE A 41 -5.87 2.06 -15.01
CA ILE A 41 -5.50 2.82 -13.82
C ILE A 41 -3.98 3.01 -13.83
N GLY A 42 -3.55 4.22 -14.13
CA GLY A 42 -2.12 4.53 -14.25
C GLY A 42 -1.46 4.89 -12.93
N ARG A 43 -1.59 4.03 -11.92
CA ARG A 43 -0.93 4.23 -10.63
C ARG A 43 0.56 3.97 -10.74
N THR A 44 1.36 4.85 -10.17
CA THR A 44 2.82 4.79 -10.22
C THR A 44 3.43 4.32 -8.93
N VAL A 45 2.96 4.86 -7.81
CA VAL A 45 3.46 4.52 -6.46
C VAL A 45 2.28 4.20 -5.56
N SER A 46 2.40 3.12 -4.82
CA SER A 46 1.46 2.75 -3.77
C SER A 46 2.04 3.13 -2.42
N ALA A 47 1.20 3.65 -1.54
CA ALA A 47 1.60 4.07 -0.19
C ALA A 47 0.61 3.50 0.82
N ILE A 48 1.13 2.80 1.82
CA ILE A 48 0.32 2.23 2.91
C ILE A 48 0.89 2.72 4.23
N CYS A 49 0.05 3.38 5.03
CA CYS A 49 0.39 3.78 6.37
C CYS A 49 -0.36 2.90 7.38
N TYR A 50 0.38 2.25 8.26
CA TYR A 50 -0.19 1.33 9.25
C TYR A 50 -0.51 2.11 10.53
N LEU A 51 -1.80 2.14 10.91
CA LEU A 51 -2.28 2.96 12.01
C LEU A 51 -2.22 2.26 13.37
N ASN A 52 -2.11 0.93 13.37
CA ASN A 52 -1.97 0.14 14.59
C ASN A 52 -1.20 -1.14 14.30
N ASP A 53 -0.78 -1.83 15.35
CA ASP A 53 -0.08 -3.10 15.25
C ASP A 53 -0.53 -4.12 16.32
N ASP A 54 -1.61 -3.83 17.03
CA ASP A 54 -2.15 -4.66 18.09
C ASP A 54 -3.15 -5.72 17.59
N TYR A 55 -2.79 -6.40 16.52
CA TYR A 55 -3.57 -7.46 15.90
C TYR A 55 -2.66 -8.63 15.54
N GLU A 56 -3.24 -9.79 15.28
CA GLU A 56 -2.53 -10.98 14.80
C GLU A 56 -2.86 -11.24 13.33
N GLY A 57 -1.90 -11.77 12.59
CA GLY A 57 -2.05 -11.94 11.15
C GLY A 57 -1.88 -10.62 10.43
N GLY A 58 -2.50 -10.49 9.28
CA GLY A 58 -2.52 -9.23 8.53
C GLY A 58 -1.19 -8.83 7.92
N GLU A 59 -0.27 -9.77 7.73
CA GLU A 59 1.04 -9.50 7.12
C GLU A 59 0.89 -9.03 5.68
N LEU A 60 1.84 -8.20 5.23
CA LEU A 60 1.97 -7.81 3.84
C LEU A 60 3.04 -8.68 3.19
N GLU A 61 2.69 -9.37 2.13
CA GLU A 61 3.62 -10.21 1.39
C GLU A 61 3.79 -9.69 -0.03
N PHE A 62 5.04 -9.51 -0.46
CA PHE A 62 5.39 -9.26 -1.85
C PHE A 62 5.76 -10.59 -2.50
N VAL A 63 4.85 -11.11 -3.30
CA VAL A 63 4.89 -12.50 -3.79
C VAL A 63 6.15 -12.78 -4.61
N ASN A 64 6.50 -11.88 -5.53
CA ASN A 64 7.62 -12.11 -6.45
C ASN A 64 8.99 -12.05 -5.77
N PHE A 65 9.05 -11.46 -4.59
CA PHE A 65 10.32 -11.30 -3.86
C PHE A 65 10.43 -12.24 -2.66
N GLY A 66 9.36 -12.96 -2.33
CA GLY A 66 9.34 -13.82 -1.15
C GLY A 66 9.51 -13.07 0.16
N ILE A 67 9.03 -11.82 0.22
CA ILE A 67 9.17 -10.97 1.40
C ILE A 67 7.82 -10.84 2.09
N THR A 68 7.79 -11.11 3.40
CA THR A 68 6.62 -10.94 4.23
C THR A 68 6.96 -9.98 5.37
N ILE A 69 6.11 -8.97 5.58
CA ILE A 69 6.35 -7.91 6.55
C ILE A 69 5.15 -7.82 7.50
N LYS A 70 5.44 -7.66 8.80
CA LYS A 70 4.45 -7.26 9.80
C LYS A 70 4.80 -5.84 10.26
N PRO A 71 4.24 -4.80 9.63
CA PRO A 71 4.64 -3.43 9.94
C PRO A 71 4.21 -3.00 11.34
N GLU A 72 5.04 -2.21 11.99
CA GLU A 72 4.71 -1.58 13.26
C GLU A 72 3.82 -0.36 13.04
N LYS A 73 3.12 0.04 14.08
CA LYS A 73 2.30 1.25 14.09
C LYS A 73 3.13 2.45 13.64
N GLY A 74 2.57 3.22 12.73
CA GLY A 74 3.22 4.42 12.20
C GLY A 74 4.14 4.17 11.02
N THR A 75 4.31 2.91 10.59
CA THR A 75 5.13 2.58 9.43
C THR A 75 4.44 3.01 8.14
N LEU A 76 5.20 3.67 7.28
CA LEU A 76 4.78 4.00 5.92
C LEU A 76 5.56 3.15 4.95
N ILE A 77 4.87 2.37 4.13
CA ILE A 77 5.48 1.54 3.10
C ILE A 77 5.14 2.14 1.74
N LEU A 78 6.17 2.38 0.95
CA LEU A 78 6.05 2.88 -0.42
C LEU A 78 6.59 1.82 -1.38
N PHE A 79 5.87 1.56 -2.45
CA PHE A 79 6.35 0.63 -3.47
C PHE A 79 5.75 0.97 -4.83
N PRO A 80 6.45 0.60 -5.92
CA PRO A 80 5.90 0.77 -7.27
C PRO A 80 4.61 -0.03 -7.44
N SER A 81 3.64 0.53 -8.14
CA SER A 81 2.32 -0.09 -8.31
C SER A 81 2.27 -1.17 -9.39
N ASN A 82 3.40 -1.49 -10.02
CA ASN A 82 3.44 -2.40 -11.16
C ASN A 82 3.36 -3.88 -10.75
N TYR A 83 3.26 -4.76 -11.75
CA TYR A 83 3.05 -6.19 -11.54
C TYR A 83 4.21 -6.89 -10.81
N ALA A 84 5.43 -6.33 -10.83
CA ALA A 84 6.55 -6.90 -10.10
C ALA A 84 6.31 -6.86 -8.58
N TYR A 85 5.47 -5.94 -8.13
CA TYR A 85 5.12 -5.76 -6.72
C TYR A 85 3.74 -6.32 -6.39
N ARG A 86 3.43 -7.45 -6.99
CA ARG A 86 2.22 -8.19 -6.64
C ARG A 86 2.26 -8.56 -5.16
N HIS A 87 1.19 -8.25 -4.44
CA HIS A 87 1.20 -8.37 -2.98
C HIS A 87 -0.11 -8.95 -2.45
N ILE A 88 -0.02 -9.44 -1.23
CA ILE A 88 -1.14 -10.04 -0.50
C ILE A 88 -1.22 -9.32 0.85
N ALA A 89 -2.44 -8.94 1.25
CA ALA A 89 -2.73 -8.62 2.64
C ALA A 89 -3.30 -9.88 3.27
N HIS A 90 -2.52 -10.54 4.11
CA HIS A 90 -2.90 -11.79 4.74
C HIS A 90 -4.06 -11.62 5.72
N PRO A 91 -4.83 -12.68 5.98
CA PRO A 91 -5.97 -12.57 6.89
C PRO A 91 -5.57 -12.10 8.28
N VAL A 92 -6.38 -11.23 8.86
CA VAL A 92 -6.28 -10.83 10.27
C VAL A 92 -6.97 -11.91 11.09
N THR A 93 -6.24 -12.55 11.99
CA THR A 93 -6.73 -13.66 12.78
C THR A 93 -7.20 -13.28 14.17
N GLN A 94 -6.69 -12.18 14.71
CA GLN A 94 -7.13 -11.61 15.99
C GLN A 94 -7.03 -10.10 15.95
N GLY A 95 -7.98 -9.41 16.55
CA GLY A 95 -8.00 -7.98 16.63
C GLY A 95 -8.46 -7.33 15.34
N THR A 96 -8.14 -6.06 15.19
CA THR A 96 -8.55 -5.25 14.04
C THR A 96 -7.35 -4.48 13.51
N LYS A 97 -7.13 -4.57 12.20
CA LYS A 97 -6.06 -3.83 11.53
C LYS A 97 -6.64 -2.60 10.85
N TYR A 98 -6.01 -1.45 11.07
CA TYR A 98 -6.35 -0.20 10.38
C TYR A 98 -5.16 0.28 9.57
N ALA A 99 -5.42 0.64 8.32
CA ALA A 99 -4.41 1.19 7.42
C ALA A 99 -4.99 2.29 6.56
N LEU A 100 -4.16 3.27 6.21
CA LEU A 100 -4.49 4.28 5.22
C LEU A 100 -3.75 3.94 3.95
N VAL A 101 -4.44 3.95 2.82
CA VAL A 101 -3.85 3.65 1.52
C VAL A 101 -4.08 4.82 0.59
N THR A 102 -3.04 5.21 -0.14
CA THR A 102 -3.18 6.13 -1.25
C THR A 102 -2.29 5.68 -2.40
N TRP A 103 -2.59 6.18 -3.58
CA TRP A 103 -1.81 5.92 -4.78
C TRP A 103 -1.44 7.23 -5.42
N LEU A 104 -0.23 7.28 -5.96
CA LEU A 104 0.24 8.41 -6.73
C LEU A 104 0.20 8.04 -8.21
N ARG A 105 -0.26 8.98 -9.00
CA ARG A 105 -0.32 8.83 -10.46
C ARG A 105 0.59 9.86 -11.12
N ASP A 106 1.18 9.46 -12.23
CA ASP A 106 1.89 10.38 -13.09
C ASP A 106 0.87 11.22 -13.85
N GLN A 107 1.00 12.54 -13.81
CA GLN A 107 0.08 13.45 -14.48
C GLN A 107 0.07 13.28 -16.01
N ASN A 108 1.11 12.72 -16.57
CA ASN A 108 1.24 12.51 -18.01
C ASN A 108 0.66 11.18 -18.48
N ASN A 109 0.06 10.40 -17.62
CA ASN A 109 -0.47 9.07 -17.90
C ASN A 109 -2.00 9.03 -17.98
N PHE A 110 -2.62 10.12 -18.35
CA PHE A 110 -4.09 10.20 -18.45
C PHE A 110 -4.60 10.30 -19.85
#